data_2ff6e5738e8ac3796b97f1f0d8b82318
#
_entry.id   2ff6e5738e8ac3796b97f1f0d8b82318
#
_cell.length_a   1.000
_cell.length_b   1.000
_cell.length_c   1.000
_cell.angle_alpha   90.00
_cell.angle_beta   90.00
_cell.angle_gamma   90.00
#
_symmetry.space_group_name_H-M   'P 1'
#
loop_
_entity.id
_entity.type
_entity.pdbx_description
1 polymer ?
#
loop_
_entity_poly.entity_id
_entity_poly.type
_entity_poly.pdbx_seq_one_letter_code
_entity_poly.pdbx_strand_id
1 'polypeptide(L)'
;MRNPLGYKVLRTYQQGEEIYELVKKFTAEFLDPIKDSRLIGHMNDSARSIPRNISEGYGRNNTKQYYEFLGFSFGSLLELLEDCLGLEKDIKGGQRKTKDNEKALSDLSGMIRLCMGEKTMLKNQTEKMEVMAQGQGLVSQNQKVAKALEESSRKEKEFDAWIQSLRSNPKP
;
A
#
# COMPACT_ATOMS: atom_id res chain seq x y z
N MET A 1 -0.03 1.20 31.51
CA MET A 1 -1.21 1.15 30.63
C MET A 1 -0.89 1.94 29.37
N ARG A 2 -1.09 1.40 28.16
CA ARG A 2 -0.79 2.09 26.90
C ARG A 2 -1.78 3.25 26.71
N ASN A 3 -1.31 4.44 26.31
CA ASN A 3 -2.20 5.56 26.02
C ASN A 3 -3.12 5.20 24.84
N PRO A 4 -4.45 5.11 25.01
CA PRO A 4 -5.37 4.68 23.95
C PRO A 4 -5.42 5.64 22.76
N LEU A 5 -5.02 6.90 22.95
CA LEU A 5 -4.96 7.93 21.89
C LEU A 5 -3.55 8.17 21.36
N GLY A 6 -2.57 7.34 21.76
CA GLY A 6 -1.19 7.49 21.35
C GLY A 6 -0.93 7.39 19.83
N TYR A 7 -1.87 6.79 19.08
CA TYR A 7 -1.78 6.75 17.62
C TYR A 7 -1.85 8.14 16.97
N LYS A 8 -2.50 9.12 17.62
CA LYS A 8 -2.67 10.49 17.09
C LYS A 8 -1.35 11.24 16.92
N VAL A 9 -0.29 10.85 17.64
CA VAL A 9 1.04 11.46 17.50
C VAL A 9 1.91 10.74 16.46
N LEU A 10 1.43 9.64 15.88
CA LEU A 10 2.15 8.94 14.82
C LEU A 10 2.08 9.75 13.52
N ARG A 11 3.24 9.99 12.92
CA ARG A 11 3.31 10.71 11.63
C ARG A 11 2.52 10.03 10.54
N THR A 12 2.55 8.69 10.46
CA THR A 12 1.76 7.90 9.52
C THR A 12 0.25 8.09 9.71
N TYR A 13 -0.22 8.20 10.95
CA TYR A 13 -1.62 8.51 11.19
C TYR A 13 -1.98 9.93 10.73
N GLN A 14 -1.17 10.93 11.11
CA GLN A 14 -1.41 12.33 10.78
C GLN A 14 -1.40 12.57 9.27
N GLN A 15 -0.42 12.01 8.56
CA GLN A 15 -0.34 12.12 7.11
C GLN A 15 -1.44 11.34 6.41
N GLY A 16 -1.87 10.19 6.95
CA GLY A 16 -3.04 9.47 6.46
C GLY A 16 -4.33 10.29 6.54
N GLU A 17 -4.55 11.02 7.64
CA GLU A 17 -5.68 11.97 7.78
C GLU A 17 -5.58 13.13 6.77
N GLU A 18 -4.37 13.68 6.56
CA GLU A 18 -4.15 14.73 5.56
C GLU A 18 -4.47 14.25 4.15
N ILE A 19 -4.00 13.06 3.76
CA ILE A 19 -4.30 12.43 2.49
C ILE A 19 -5.82 12.27 2.32
N TYR A 20 -6.52 11.78 3.34
CA TYR A 20 -7.96 11.59 3.29
C TYR A 20 -8.72 12.91 3.04
N GLU A 21 -8.36 13.98 3.74
CA GLU A 21 -8.99 15.29 3.53
C GLU A 21 -8.71 15.87 2.13
N LEU A 22 -7.50 15.67 1.60
CA LEU A 22 -7.16 16.10 0.24
C LEU A 22 -7.93 15.32 -0.81
N VAL A 23 -8.07 14.00 -0.66
CA VAL A 23 -8.86 13.15 -1.57
C VAL A 23 -10.34 13.57 -1.59
N LYS A 24 -10.93 13.83 -0.42
CA LYS A 24 -12.31 14.33 -0.33
C LYS A 24 -12.51 15.64 -1.09
N LYS A 25 -11.60 16.59 -0.93
CA LYS A 25 -11.63 17.87 -1.64
C LYS A 25 -11.49 17.67 -3.14
N PHE A 26 -10.50 16.87 -3.55
CA PHE A 26 -10.23 16.60 -4.95
C PHE A 26 -11.41 15.93 -5.65
N THR A 27 -11.96 14.86 -5.06
CA THR A 27 -13.08 14.12 -5.64
C THR A 27 -14.33 14.99 -5.77
N ALA A 28 -14.62 15.83 -4.76
CA ALA A 28 -15.75 16.75 -4.79
C ALA A 28 -15.57 17.89 -5.82
N GLU A 29 -14.31 18.31 -6.06
CA GLU A 29 -14.03 19.42 -6.95
C GLU A 29 -13.94 19.03 -8.42
N PHE A 30 -13.33 17.87 -8.74
CA PHE A 30 -12.90 17.53 -10.10
C PHE A 30 -13.62 16.33 -10.71
N LEU A 31 -14.32 15.51 -9.91
CA LEU A 31 -15.01 14.32 -10.41
C LEU A 31 -16.53 14.54 -10.50
N ASP A 32 -17.15 13.93 -11.52
CA ASP A 32 -18.60 13.98 -11.70
C ASP A 32 -19.27 12.99 -10.74
N PRO A 33 -20.19 13.45 -9.85
CA PRO A 33 -20.78 12.60 -8.82
C PRO A 33 -21.63 11.45 -9.37
N ILE A 34 -22.08 11.52 -10.62
CA ILE A 34 -22.88 10.47 -11.27
C ILE A 34 -21.96 9.55 -12.08
N LYS A 35 -21.18 10.11 -13.00
CA LYS A 35 -20.33 9.32 -13.91
C LYS A 35 -19.17 8.66 -13.19
N ASP A 36 -18.61 9.34 -12.20
CA ASP A 36 -17.42 8.89 -11.48
C ASP A 36 -17.76 8.34 -10.09
N SER A 37 -19.05 8.08 -9.79
CA SER A 37 -19.50 7.67 -8.45
C SER A 37 -18.72 6.49 -7.87
N ARG A 38 -18.39 5.50 -8.69
CA ARG A 38 -17.62 4.33 -8.28
C ARG A 38 -16.16 4.70 -7.95
N LEU A 39 -15.53 5.53 -8.77
CA LEU A 39 -14.15 5.98 -8.54
C LEU A 39 -14.06 6.88 -7.30
N ILE A 40 -15.03 7.80 -7.15
CA ILE A 40 -15.15 8.65 -5.96
C ILE A 40 -15.27 7.80 -4.70
N GLY A 41 -16.16 6.78 -4.71
CA GLY A 41 -16.31 5.84 -3.60
C GLY A 41 -14.99 5.13 -3.30
N HIS A 42 -14.36 4.52 -4.30
CA HIS A 42 -13.12 3.78 -4.15
C HIS A 42 -11.98 4.63 -3.59
N MET A 43 -11.72 5.81 -4.17
CA MET A 43 -10.68 6.74 -3.69
C MET A 43 -10.92 7.19 -2.25
N ASN A 44 -12.16 7.56 -1.90
CA ASN A 44 -12.50 8.00 -0.55
C ASN A 44 -12.40 6.87 0.48
N ASP A 45 -12.83 5.66 0.14
CA ASP A 45 -12.77 4.51 1.04
C ASP A 45 -11.32 4.06 1.26
N SER A 46 -10.51 4.00 0.20
CA SER A 46 -9.08 3.68 0.30
C SER A 46 -8.35 4.73 1.13
N ALA A 47 -8.56 6.03 0.86
CA ALA A 47 -7.93 7.11 1.64
C ALA A 47 -8.33 7.07 3.12
N ARG A 48 -9.61 6.87 3.43
CA ARG A 48 -10.14 6.76 4.79
C ARG A 48 -9.60 5.54 5.54
N SER A 49 -9.36 4.44 4.82
CA SER A 49 -8.88 3.20 5.42
C SER A 49 -7.44 3.30 5.92
N ILE A 50 -6.62 4.17 5.35
CA ILE A 50 -5.22 4.37 5.76
C ILE A 50 -5.13 4.71 7.27
N PRO A 51 -5.62 5.85 7.76
CA PRO A 51 -5.50 6.21 9.17
C PRO A 51 -6.34 5.31 10.08
N ARG A 52 -7.47 4.77 9.61
CA ARG A 52 -8.31 3.87 10.41
C ARG A 52 -7.62 2.58 10.75
N ASN A 53 -6.97 1.94 9.79
CA ASN A 53 -6.21 0.72 10.04
C ASN A 53 -5.04 0.98 11.01
N ILE A 54 -4.36 2.14 10.91
CA ILE A 54 -3.31 2.51 11.88
C ILE A 54 -3.88 2.63 13.30
N SER A 55 -4.99 3.34 13.47
CA SER A 55 -5.62 3.56 14.79
C SER A 55 -6.18 2.26 15.36
N GLU A 56 -6.81 1.43 14.54
CA GLU A 56 -7.36 0.14 14.97
C GLU A 56 -6.24 -0.82 15.39
N GLY A 57 -5.21 -0.95 14.56
CA GLY A 57 -4.04 -1.78 14.89
C GLY A 57 -3.32 -1.31 16.15
N TYR A 58 -3.20 0.01 16.36
CA TYR A 58 -2.65 0.57 17.58
C TYR A 58 -3.47 0.21 18.83
N GLY A 59 -4.80 0.14 18.71
CA GLY A 59 -5.70 -0.27 19.77
C GLY A 59 -5.62 -1.77 20.12
N ARG A 60 -5.02 -2.60 19.27
CA ARG A 60 -4.84 -4.03 19.54
C ARG A 60 -3.73 -4.25 20.59
N ASN A 61 -3.93 -5.22 21.48
CA ASN A 61 -2.99 -5.52 22.57
C ASN A 61 -1.80 -6.40 22.14
N ASN A 62 -1.67 -6.68 20.84
CA ASN A 62 -0.76 -7.68 20.29
C ASN A 62 0.01 -7.08 19.09
N THR A 63 1.34 -7.18 19.13
CA THR A 63 2.25 -6.66 18.11
C THR A 63 1.96 -7.29 16.73
N LYS A 64 1.59 -8.57 16.67
CA LYS A 64 1.23 -9.26 15.44
C LYS A 64 0.00 -8.62 14.78
N GLN A 65 -1.05 -8.37 15.56
CA GLN A 65 -2.26 -7.71 15.06
C GLN A 65 -1.95 -6.28 14.59
N TYR A 66 -1.13 -5.54 15.32
CA TYR A 66 -0.72 -4.21 14.89
C TYR A 66 0.02 -4.26 13.53
N TYR A 67 0.93 -5.21 13.38
CA TYR A 67 1.62 -5.46 12.11
C TYR A 67 0.65 -5.76 10.96
N GLU A 68 -0.35 -6.63 11.18
CA GLU A 68 -1.37 -6.98 10.19
C GLU A 68 -2.18 -5.75 9.75
N PHE A 69 -2.59 -4.90 10.68
CA PHE A 69 -3.32 -3.66 10.38
C PHE A 69 -2.48 -2.61 9.66
N LEU A 70 -1.18 -2.53 9.93
CA LEU A 70 -0.27 -1.71 9.12
C LEU A 70 -0.20 -2.22 7.67
N GLY A 71 -0.25 -3.54 7.47
CA GLY A 71 -0.37 -4.15 6.15
C GLY A 71 -1.65 -3.74 5.42
N PHE A 72 -2.80 -3.71 6.11
CA PHE A 72 -4.07 -3.22 5.53
C PHE A 72 -4.01 -1.73 5.20
N SER A 73 -3.39 -0.92 6.06
CA SER A 73 -3.15 0.50 5.78
C SER A 73 -2.29 0.69 4.53
N PHE A 74 -1.23 -0.10 4.40
CA PHE A 74 -0.34 -0.08 3.24
C PHE A 74 -1.06 -0.51 1.94
N GLY A 75 -1.89 -1.55 2.00
CA GLY A 75 -2.72 -1.99 0.88
C GLY A 75 -3.65 -0.88 0.39
N SER A 76 -4.40 -0.26 1.31
CA SER A 76 -5.30 0.86 0.98
C SER A 76 -4.56 2.06 0.37
N LEU A 77 -3.34 2.33 0.85
CA LEU A 77 -2.50 3.39 0.28
C LEU A 77 -2.07 3.08 -1.16
N LEU A 78 -1.73 1.83 -1.47
CA LEU A 78 -1.37 1.42 -2.83
C LEU A 78 -2.56 1.52 -3.79
N GLU A 79 -3.76 1.12 -3.37
CA GLU A 79 -4.99 1.26 -4.16
C GLU A 79 -5.25 2.74 -4.50
N LEU A 80 -5.17 3.62 -3.50
CA LEU A 80 -5.34 5.06 -3.72
C LEU A 80 -4.28 5.63 -4.67
N LEU A 81 -3.03 5.19 -4.53
CA LEU A 81 -1.92 5.65 -5.38
C LEU A 81 -2.15 5.26 -6.84
N GLU A 82 -2.61 4.04 -7.10
CA GLU A 82 -2.96 3.57 -8.45
C GLU A 82 -4.12 4.37 -9.05
N ASP A 83 -5.16 4.69 -8.28
CA ASP A 83 -6.25 5.56 -8.73
C ASP A 83 -5.75 6.97 -9.10
N CYS A 84 -4.89 7.56 -8.28
CA CYS A 84 -4.31 8.88 -8.55
C CYS A 84 -3.44 8.87 -9.83
N LEU A 85 -2.60 7.84 -10.01
CA LEU A 85 -1.76 7.68 -11.21
C LEU A 85 -2.61 7.43 -12.46
N GLY A 86 -3.67 6.64 -12.34
CA GLY A 86 -4.63 6.39 -13.42
C GLY A 86 -5.30 7.70 -13.87
N LEU A 87 -5.82 8.48 -12.93
CA LEU A 87 -6.43 9.79 -13.21
C LEU A 87 -5.43 10.76 -13.84
N GLU A 88 -4.21 10.85 -13.32
CA GLU A 88 -3.17 11.70 -13.89
C GLU A 88 -2.89 11.34 -15.34
N LYS A 89 -2.76 10.05 -15.65
CA LYS A 89 -2.56 9.52 -16.99
C LYS A 89 -3.73 9.87 -17.92
N ASP A 90 -4.97 9.67 -17.48
CA ASP A 90 -6.18 9.92 -18.26
C ASP A 90 -6.34 11.41 -18.60
N ILE A 91 -6.04 12.30 -17.65
CA ILE A 91 -6.09 13.75 -17.87
C ILE A 91 -4.98 14.19 -18.82
N LYS A 92 -3.74 13.76 -18.61
CA LYS A 92 -2.59 14.07 -19.50
C LYS A 92 -2.80 13.52 -20.90
N GLY A 93 -3.39 12.36 -21.03
CA GLY A 93 -3.70 11.71 -22.33
C GLY A 93 -4.94 12.28 -23.04
N GLY A 94 -5.65 13.24 -22.44
CA GLY A 94 -6.87 13.84 -23.01
C GLY A 94 -8.10 12.92 -22.97
N GLN A 95 -7.99 11.75 -22.36
CA GLN A 95 -9.10 10.78 -22.21
C GLN A 95 -10.11 11.27 -21.18
N ARG A 96 -9.68 12.08 -20.22
CA ARG A 96 -10.51 12.72 -19.21
C ARG A 96 -10.33 14.24 -19.24
N LYS A 97 -11.46 14.95 -19.15
CA LYS A 97 -11.48 16.41 -18.97
C LYS A 97 -12.14 16.74 -17.63
N THR A 98 -11.53 17.65 -16.90
CA THR A 98 -12.06 18.25 -15.69
C THR A 98 -12.45 19.70 -15.95
N LYS A 99 -13.08 20.38 -14.99
CA LYS A 99 -13.35 21.83 -15.09
C LYS A 99 -12.08 22.67 -15.19
N ASP A 100 -10.96 22.18 -14.64
CA ASP A 100 -9.64 22.79 -14.67
C ASP A 100 -8.57 21.69 -14.62
N ASN A 101 -8.05 21.32 -15.79
CA ASN A 101 -7.08 20.23 -15.91
C ASN A 101 -5.73 20.58 -15.28
N GLU A 102 -5.28 21.84 -15.33
CA GLU A 102 -3.99 22.25 -14.78
C GLU A 102 -4.02 22.14 -13.25
N LYS A 103 -5.08 22.66 -12.64
CA LYS A 103 -5.27 22.55 -11.19
C LYS A 103 -5.44 21.10 -10.75
N ALA A 104 -6.23 20.31 -11.47
CA ALA A 104 -6.42 18.90 -11.16
C ALA A 104 -5.10 18.12 -11.21
N LEU A 105 -4.26 18.35 -12.21
CA LEU A 105 -2.95 17.71 -12.33
C LEU A 105 -1.98 18.18 -11.21
N SER A 106 -2.02 19.46 -10.85
CA SER A 106 -1.23 19.98 -9.72
C SER A 106 -1.61 19.33 -8.40
N ASP A 107 -2.91 19.23 -8.12
CA ASP A 107 -3.44 18.61 -6.90
C ASP A 107 -3.14 17.10 -6.85
N LEU A 108 -3.33 16.38 -7.98
CA LEU A 108 -2.94 14.96 -8.11
C LEU A 108 -1.45 14.75 -7.85
N SER A 109 -0.59 15.58 -8.45
CA SER A 109 0.86 15.51 -8.22
C SER A 109 1.23 15.72 -6.76
N GLY A 110 0.53 16.62 -6.06
CA GLY A 110 0.66 16.82 -4.61
C GLY A 110 0.26 15.59 -3.81
N MET A 111 -0.91 15.02 -4.09
CA MET A 111 -1.41 13.80 -3.43
C MET A 111 -0.49 12.60 -3.68
N ILE A 112 -0.03 12.40 -4.92
CA ILE A 112 0.91 11.32 -5.26
C ILE A 112 2.20 11.44 -4.43
N ARG A 113 2.76 12.65 -4.30
CA ARG A 113 3.96 12.87 -3.45
C ARG A 113 3.71 12.53 -1.98
N LEU A 114 2.55 12.92 -1.44
CA LEU A 114 2.18 12.58 -0.07
C LEU A 114 2.00 11.07 0.11
N CYS A 115 1.33 10.40 -0.82
CA CYS A 115 1.17 8.95 -0.81
C CYS A 115 2.54 8.23 -0.88
N MET A 116 3.49 8.71 -1.68
CA MET A 116 4.84 8.15 -1.74
C MET A 116 5.62 8.34 -0.44
N GLY A 117 5.46 9.49 0.21
CA GLY A 117 6.01 9.75 1.55
C GLY A 117 5.41 8.81 2.60
N GLU A 118 4.08 8.68 2.62
CA GLU A 118 3.36 7.76 3.52
C GLU A 118 3.77 6.31 3.29
N LYS A 119 3.89 5.89 2.03
CA LYS A 119 4.39 4.55 1.65
C LYS A 119 5.73 4.25 2.31
N THR A 120 6.66 5.19 2.27
CA THR A 120 7.98 5.04 2.88
C THR A 120 7.88 4.94 4.41
N MET A 121 7.07 5.78 5.04
CA MET A 121 6.89 5.78 6.49
C MET A 121 6.21 4.49 6.98
N LEU A 122 5.15 4.04 6.31
CA LEU A 122 4.45 2.79 6.63
C LEU A 122 5.38 1.59 6.46
N LYS A 123 6.16 1.55 5.37
CA LYS A 123 7.16 0.49 5.15
C LYS A 123 8.15 0.41 6.31
N ASN A 124 8.76 1.54 6.68
CA ASN A 124 9.71 1.60 7.79
C ASN A 124 9.08 1.20 9.14
N GLN A 125 7.81 1.59 9.36
CA GLN A 125 7.08 1.21 10.57
C GLN A 125 6.76 -0.28 10.59
N THR A 126 6.35 -0.85 9.46
CA THR A 126 6.07 -2.27 9.29
C THR A 126 7.31 -3.12 9.52
N GLU A 127 8.45 -2.75 8.94
CA GLU A 127 9.74 -3.45 9.14
C GLU A 127 10.17 -3.47 10.61
N LYS A 128 10.00 -2.34 11.33
CA LYS A 128 10.28 -2.30 12.78
C LYS A 128 9.37 -3.24 13.57
N MET A 129 8.08 -3.30 13.24
CA MET A 129 7.14 -4.20 13.90
C MET A 129 7.43 -5.66 13.56
N GLU A 130 7.88 -5.95 12.35
CA GLU A 130 8.29 -7.28 11.92
C GLU A 130 9.47 -7.80 12.73
N VAL A 131 10.53 -7.01 12.91
CA VAL A 131 11.68 -7.34 13.74
C VAL A 131 11.25 -7.61 15.21
N MET A 132 10.35 -6.78 15.75
CA MET A 132 9.81 -7.00 17.10
C MET A 132 8.96 -8.28 17.19
N ALA A 133 8.20 -8.59 16.17
CA ALA A 133 7.39 -9.81 16.11
C ALA A 133 8.25 -11.07 15.97
N GLN A 134 9.37 -10.99 15.23
CA GLN A 134 10.33 -12.10 15.09
C GLN A 134 11.00 -12.45 16.42
N GLY A 135 11.40 -11.44 17.20
CA GLY A 135 11.93 -11.64 18.55
C GLY A 135 10.95 -12.34 19.50
N GLN A 136 9.66 -12.36 19.16
CA GLN A 136 8.59 -13.09 19.87
C GLN A 136 8.22 -14.44 19.23
N GLY A 137 8.99 -14.93 18.24
CA GLY A 137 8.72 -16.18 17.51
C GLY A 137 7.58 -16.09 16.48
N LEU A 138 7.12 -14.87 16.14
CA LEU A 138 6.05 -14.63 15.20
C LEU A 138 6.61 -14.40 13.79
N VAL A 139 6.55 -15.43 12.95
CA VAL A 139 6.95 -15.31 11.53
C VAL A 139 5.79 -14.74 10.72
N SER A 140 6.02 -13.66 9.96
CA SER A 140 4.99 -13.05 9.14
C SER A 140 4.58 -13.96 7.97
N GLN A 141 3.33 -13.80 7.51
CA GLN A 141 2.82 -14.56 6.36
C GLN A 141 3.59 -14.23 5.08
N ASN A 142 4.03 -12.98 4.92
CA ASN A 142 4.85 -12.53 3.79
C ASN A 142 6.24 -13.19 3.79
N GLN A 143 6.85 -13.40 4.95
CA GLN A 143 8.12 -14.15 5.06
C GLN A 143 7.95 -15.63 4.70
N LYS A 144 6.81 -16.24 5.07
CA LYS A 144 6.50 -17.61 4.65
C LYS A 144 6.37 -17.71 3.12
N VAL A 145 5.68 -16.74 2.51
CA VAL A 145 5.53 -16.65 1.05
C VAL A 145 6.88 -16.36 0.38
N ALA A 146 7.68 -15.44 0.89
CA ALA A 146 9.02 -15.14 0.36
C ALA A 146 9.94 -16.37 0.42
N LYS A 147 9.99 -17.06 1.57
CA LYS A 147 10.73 -18.33 1.69
C LYS A 147 10.24 -19.41 0.72
N ALA A 148 8.93 -19.56 0.59
CA ALA A 148 8.35 -20.54 -0.34
C ALA A 148 8.70 -20.21 -1.80
N LEU A 149 8.73 -18.92 -2.18
CA LEU A 149 9.16 -18.48 -3.52
C LEU A 149 10.66 -18.71 -3.75
N GLU A 150 11.50 -18.44 -2.75
CA GLU A 150 12.95 -18.72 -2.83
C GLU A 150 13.23 -20.22 -2.97
N GLU A 151 12.53 -21.05 -2.18
CA GLU A 151 12.65 -22.52 -2.28
C GLU A 151 12.15 -23.04 -3.63
N SER A 152 11.04 -22.50 -4.17
CA SER A 152 10.53 -22.86 -5.49
C SER A 152 11.53 -22.50 -6.59
N SER A 153 12.07 -21.28 -6.58
CA SER A 153 13.07 -20.81 -7.54
C SER A 153 14.38 -21.63 -7.47
N ARG A 154 14.79 -22.05 -6.26
CA ARG A 154 15.94 -22.95 -6.11
C ARG A 154 15.71 -24.30 -6.72
N LYS A 155 14.55 -24.92 -6.44
CA LYS A 155 14.18 -26.23 -7.02
C LYS A 155 14.09 -26.18 -8.55
N GLU A 156 13.58 -25.09 -9.11
CA GLU A 156 13.51 -24.88 -10.55
C GLU A 156 14.90 -24.81 -11.18
N LYS A 157 15.83 -24.06 -10.58
CA LYS A 157 17.24 -24.03 -11.02
C LYS A 157 17.95 -25.38 -10.90
N GLU A 158 17.71 -26.12 -9.82
CA GLU A 158 18.23 -27.47 -9.62
C GLU A 158 17.69 -28.45 -10.67
N PHE A 159 16.41 -28.34 -11.00
CA PHE A 159 15.77 -29.14 -12.04
C PHE A 159 16.32 -28.80 -13.44
N ASP A 160 16.48 -27.53 -13.77
CA ASP A 160 17.06 -27.10 -15.03
C ASP A 160 18.52 -27.57 -15.18
N ALA A 161 19.32 -27.48 -14.11
CA ALA A 161 20.69 -27.99 -14.11
C ALA A 161 20.72 -29.53 -14.31
N TRP A 162 19.78 -30.24 -13.68
CA TRP A 162 19.63 -31.68 -13.88
C TRP A 162 19.24 -32.03 -15.31
N ILE A 163 18.28 -31.33 -15.92
CA ILE A 163 17.92 -31.52 -17.33
C ILE A 163 19.11 -31.25 -18.26
N GLN A 164 19.89 -30.19 -18.00
CA GLN A 164 21.11 -29.92 -18.78
C GLN A 164 22.16 -31.02 -18.64
N SER A 165 22.33 -31.59 -17.45
CA SER A 165 23.25 -32.70 -17.22
C SER A 165 22.85 -33.98 -18.00
N LEU A 166 21.55 -34.23 -18.16
CA LEU A 166 21.05 -35.35 -18.95
C LEU A 166 21.28 -35.16 -20.46
N ARG A 167 21.23 -33.90 -20.94
CA ARG A 167 21.49 -33.54 -22.34
C ARG A 167 22.97 -33.61 -22.71
N SER A 168 23.85 -33.29 -21.75
CA SER A 168 25.30 -33.27 -21.95
C SER A 168 25.94 -34.68 -21.79
N ASN A 169 25.22 -35.66 -21.21
CA ASN A 169 25.70 -37.03 -21.02
C ASN A 169 24.60 -38.01 -21.43
N PRO A 170 24.28 -38.13 -22.74
CA PRO A 170 23.36 -39.19 -23.19
C PRO A 170 24.02 -40.52 -22.89
N LYS A 171 23.42 -41.34 -21.99
CA LYS A 171 23.85 -42.71 -21.79
C LYS A 171 23.76 -43.47 -23.12
N PRO A 172 24.79 -44.30 -23.44
CA PRO A 172 24.80 -45.10 -24.64
C PRO A 172 23.66 -46.12 -24.68
#